data_99bb95691581532d26e3672abafed103
#
_entry.id   99bb95691581532d26e3672abafed103
#
_cell.length_a   1.000
_cell.length_b   1.000
_cell.length_c   1.000
_cell.angle_alpha   90.00
_cell.angle_beta   90.00
_cell.angle_gamma   90.00
#
_symmetry.space_group_name_H-M   'P 1'
#
loop_
_entity.id
_entity.type
_entity.pdbx_description
1 polymer ?
#
loop_
_entity_poly.entity_id
_entity_poly.type
_entity_poly.pdbx_seq_one_letter_code
_entity_poly.pdbx_strand_id
1 'polypeptide(L)'
;MADFLIGSPTALADRDIERRLTEATTSRGLYIPAGALWGAEDIRKMAERGSLASLTVTMRKHPDSFKLEPGPMREANALVKDSAVELYHGPVRDLCPLAPNNVNTMAAAAVAASSLGMDKTMGRLVSDPSIPNWHVVEVNMTTERSSSPDS
;
A
#
# COMPACT_ATOMS: atom_id res chain seq x y z
N MET A 1 8.39 2.78 -29.65
CA MET A 1 8.45 2.47 -28.21
C MET A 1 7.23 3.05 -27.56
N ALA A 2 6.52 2.29 -26.73
CA ALA A 2 5.25 2.69 -26.10
C ALA A 2 5.44 3.02 -24.62
N ASP A 3 4.50 3.80 -24.07
CA ASP A 3 4.33 3.96 -22.62
C ASP A 3 3.81 2.66 -22.01
N PHE A 4 3.99 2.45 -20.73
CA PHE A 4 3.63 1.23 -20.03
C PHE A 4 2.66 1.50 -18.87
N LEU A 5 1.61 0.68 -18.76
CA LEU A 5 0.63 0.74 -17.68
C LEU A 5 0.74 -0.54 -16.83
N ILE A 6 0.95 -0.38 -15.52
CA ILE A 6 0.93 -1.48 -14.56
C ILE A 6 -0.47 -1.58 -13.96
N GLY A 7 -1.19 -2.67 -14.27
CA GLY A 7 -2.53 -2.90 -13.75
C GLY A 7 -2.57 -3.39 -12.29
N SER A 8 -1.47 -3.99 -11.80
CA SER A 8 -1.34 -4.46 -10.42
C SER A 8 -0.07 -3.92 -9.77
N PRO A 9 -0.15 -2.83 -9.01
CA PRO A 9 1.03 -2.19 -8.41
C PRO A 9 1.76 -3.05 -7.38
N THR A 10 1.17 -4.13 -6.88
CA THR A 10 1.85 -5.11 -6.02
C THR A 10 3.06 -5.76 -6.68
N ALA A 11 3.13 -5.79 -8.02
CA ALA A 11 4.31 -6.26 -8.74
C ALA A 11 5.58 -5.46 -8.42
N LEU A 12 5.43 -4.19 -8.03
CA LEU A 12 6.56 -3.31 -7.66
C LEU A 12 7.12 -3.62 -6.26
N ALA A 13 6.54 -4.56 -5.52
CA ALA A 13 7.15 -5.06 -4.28
C ALA A 13 8.41 -5.88 -4.56
N ASP A 14 8.53 -6.49 -5.74
CA ASP A 14 9.77 -7.09 -6.21
C ASP A 14 10.78 -5.99 -6.56
N ARG A 15 11.93 -5.99 -5.89
CA ARG A 15 12.96 -4.95 -6.02
C ARG A 15 13.60 -4.92 -7.40
N ASP A 16 13.74 -6.09 -8.04
CA ASP A 16 14.34 -6.14 -9.39
C ASP A 16 13.37 -5.61 -10.44
N ILE A 17 12.10 -5.96 -10.32
CA ILE A 17 11.04 -5.41 -11.18
C ILE A 17 10.94 -3.90 -11.00
N GLU A 18 10.85 -3.42 -9.75
CA GLU A 18 10.80 -1.98 -9.43
C GLU A 18 11.98 -1.23 -10.04
N ARG A 19 13.21 -1.71 -9.81
CA ARG A 19 14.43 -1.10 -10.35
C ARG A 19 14.43 -1.06 -11.88
N ARG A 20 14.19 -2.20 -12.52
CA ARG A 20 14.21 -2.33 -14.00
C ARG A 20 13.15 -1.45 -14.66
N LEU A 21 11.96 -1.35 -14.08
CA LEU A 21 10.90 -0.49 -14.61
C LEU A 21 11.25 0.99 -14.41
N THR A 22 11.80 1.37 -13.26
CA THR A 22 12.24 2.75 -12.99
C THR A 22 13.38 3.15 -13.96
N GLU A 23 14.35 2.30 -14.17
CA GLU A 23 15.44 2.53 -15.13
C GLU A 23 14.94 2.66 -16.58
N ALA A 24 13.95 1.85 -16.96
CA ALA A 24 13.38 1.87 -18.31
C ALA A 24 12.53 3.13 -18.60
N THR A 25 12.10 3.86 -17.57
CA THR A 25 11.21 5.02 -17.69
C THR A 25 11.91 6.36 -17.89
N THR A 26 13.23 6.37 -18.05
CA THR A 26 13.99 7.61 -18.28
C THR A 26 13.56 8.39 -19.52
N SER A 27 12.88 7.75 -20.48
CA SER A 27 12.40 8.36 -21.72
C SER A 27 10.94 8.05 -22.05
N ARG A 28 10.21 7.35 -21.17
CA ARG A 28 8.82 6.90 -21.39
C ARG A 28 7.99 6.98 -20.10
N GLY A 29 6.66 7.06 -20.26
CA GLY A 29 5.75 7.06 -19.14
C GLY A 29 5.54 5.65 -18.55
N LEU A 30 5.65 5.54 -17.22
CA LEU A 30 5.16 4.41 -16.44
C LEU A 30 3.95 4.86 -15.64
N TYR A 31 2.79 4.30 -15.96
CA TYR A 31 1.53 4.68 -15.35
C TYR A 31 1.04 3.62 -14.40
N ILE A 32 0.67 4.05 -13.20
CA ILE A 32 0.15 3.18 -12.15
C ILE A 32 -1.20 3.78 -11.73
N PRO A 33 -2.31 3.05 -11.94
CA PRO A 33 -3.62 3.56 -11.57
C PRO A 33 -3.74 3.64 -10.04
N ALA A 34 -4.36 4.71 -9.56
CA ALA A 34 -4.66 4.86 -8.13
C ALA A 34 -5.66 3.80 -7.63
N GLY A 35 -6.45 3.21 -8.54
CA GLY A 35 -7.45 2.22 -8.22
C GLY A 35 -8.50 2.76 -7.24
N ALA A 36 -8.71 2.07 -6.15
CA ALA A 36 -9.62 2.48 -5.08
C ALA A 36 -8.99 3.41 -4.04
N LEU A 37 -7.78 3.91 -4.27
CA LEU A 37 -7.09 4.81 -3.35
C LEU A 37 -7.62 6.24 -3.47
N TRP A 38 -8.25 6.74 -2.41
CA TRP A 38 -8.60 8.14 -2.26
C TRP A 38 -7.38 8.92 -1.78
N GLY A 39 -7.20 10.14 -2.28
CA GLY A 39 -6.13 11.03 -1.82
C GLY A 39 -4.73 10.70 -2.38
N ALA A 40 -4.62 9.85 -3.41
CA ALA A 40 -3.34 9.53 -4.04
C ALA A 40 -2.58 10.79 -4.48
N GLU A 41 -3.29 11.77 -5.01
CA GLU A 41 -2.72 13.04 -5.46
C GLU A 41 -2.20 13.89 -4.28
N ASP A 42 -2.91 13.89 -3.16
CA ASP A 42 -2.48 14.63 -1.96
C ASP A 42 -1.25 13.96 -1.32
N ILE A 43 -1.23 12.63 -1.26
CA ILE A 43 -0.06 11.86 -0.81
C ILE A 43 1.15 12.20 -1.69
N ARG A 44 0.97 12.19 -3.01
CA ARG A 44 2.03 12.52 -3.97
C ARG A 44 2.58 13.93 -3.75
N LYS A 45 1.71 14.93 -3.64
CA LYS A 45 2.10 16.32 -3.38
C LYS A 45 2.87 16.48 -2.08
N MET A 46 2.45 15.79 -1.01
CA MET A 46 3.16 15.83 0.27
C MET A 46 4.53 15.17 0.18
N ALA A 47 4.63 14.03 -0.51
CA ALA A 47 5.90 13.36 -0.75
C ALA A 47 6.87 14.24 -1.56
N GLU A 48 6.39 14.84 -2.66
CA GLU A 48 7.19 15.72 -3.52
C GLU A 48 7.67 16.98 -2.79
N ARG A 49 6.88 17.48 -1.84
CA ARG A 49 7.26 18.66 -1.01
C ARG A 49 8.16 18.29 0.18
N GLY A 50 8.43 17.00 0.40
CA GLY A 50 9.20 16.53 1.54
C GLY A 50 8.51 16.71 2.89
N SER A 51 7.19 16.92 2.91
CA SER A 51 6.41 17.09 4.14
C SER A 51 5.79 15.81 4.66
N LEU A 52 5.82 14.71 3.89
CA LEU A 52 5.25 13.43 4.30
C LEU A 52 6.23 12.67 5.21
N ALA A 53 5.95 12.63 6.50
CA ALA A 53 6.79 11.97 7.49
C ALA A 53 6.46 10.47 7.64
N SER A 54 5.18 10.11 7.61
CA SER A 54 4.75 8.71 7.65
C SER A 54 3.44 8.48 6.90
N LEU A 55 3.24 7.24 6.45
CA LEU A 55 2.01 6.80 5.81
C LEU A 55 1.70 5.37 6.25
N THR A 56 0.49 5.16 6.76
CA THR A 56 -0.06 3.83 7.05
C THR A 56 -1.41 3.68 6.35
N VAL A 57 -1.54 2.59 5.60
CA VAL A 57 -2.81 2.24 4.96
C VAL A 57 -3.37 0.99 5.63
N THR A 58 -4.51 1.13 6.27
CA THR A 58 -5.23 0.03 6.92
C THR A 58 -6.34 -0.47 6.02
N MET A 59 -6.40 -1.77 5.79
CA MET A 59 -7.52 -2.44 5.15
C MET A 59 -8.19 -3.39 6.13
N ARG A 60 -9.50 -3.22 6.30
CA ARG A 60 -10.33 -4.07 7.16
C ARG A 60 -11.38 -4.76 6.30
N LYS A 61 -11.48 -6.09 6.42
CA LYS A 61 -12.42 -6.93 5.67
C LYS A 61 -12.97 -8.07 6.53
N HIS A 62 -14.11 -8.61 6.11
CA HIS A 62 -14.60 -9.89 6.64
C HIS A 62 -13.59 -11.00 6.36
N PRO A 63 -13.41 -11.98 7.29
CA PRO A 63 -12.48 -13.09 7.10
C PRO A 63 -12.61 -13.82 5.75
N ASP A 64 -13.83 -14.06 5.29
CA ASP A 64 -14.13 -14.79 4.05
C ASP A 64 -13.79 -13.98 2.78
N SER A 65 -13.56 -12.67 2.92
CA SER A 65 -13.23 -11.77 1.80
C SER A 65 -11.73 -11.71 1.50
N PHE A 66 -10.90 -12.35 2.32
CA PHE A 66 -9.46 -12.39 2.09
C PHE A 66 -9.05 -13.53 1.16
N LYS A 67 -8.17 -13.20 0.23
CA LYS A 67 -7.47 -14.15 -0.66
C LYS A 67 -5.99 -14.13 -0.30
N LEU A 68 -5.64 -14.83 0.78
CA LEU A 68 -4.28 -14.86 1.32
C LEU A 68 -3.51 -16.06 0.77
N GLU A 69 -2.22 -15.87 0.57
CA GLU A 69 -1.32 -16.97 0.22
C GLU A 69 -1.22 -17.99 1.39
N PRO A 70 -0.90 -19.25 1.10
CA PRO A 70 -0.69 -20.26 2.14
C PRO A 70 0.38 -19.81 3.14
N GLY A 71 0.08 -19.94 4.42
CA GLY A 71 0.99 -19.60 5.50
C GLY A 71 0.32 -19.07 6.75
N PRO A 72 1.11 -18.60 7.73
CA PRO A 72 0.62 -18.21 9.06
C PRO A 72 -0.50 -17.17 9.06
N MET A 73 -0.45 -16.20 8.13
CA MET A 73 -1.48 -15.16 8.02
C MET A 73 -2.84 -15.77 7.61
N ARG A 74 -2.84 -16.71 6.65
CA ARG A 74 -4.05 -17.41 6.22
C ARG A 74 -4.62 -18.28 7.32
N GLU A 75 -3.74 -18.95 8.07
CA GLU A 75 -4.12 -19.78 9.22
C GLU A 75 -4.74 -18.92 10.33
N ALA A 76 -4.11 -17.78 10.66
CA ALA A 76 -4.66 -16.84 11.63
C ALA A 76 -6.02 -16.30 11.20
N ASN A 77 -6.19 -15.94 9.92
CA ASN A 77 -7.47 -15.48 9.37
C ASN A 77 -8.59 -16.53 9.51
N ALA A 78 -8.26 -17.80 9.30
CA ALA A 78 -9.24 -18.91 9.42
C ALA A 78 -9.76 -19.11 10.86
N LEU A 79 -9.04 -18.62 11.86
CA LEU A 79 -9.40 -18.69 13.27
C LEU A 79 -10.25 -17.50 13.76
N VAL A 80 -10.41 -16.47 12.94
CA VAL A 80 -11.19 -15.27 13.30
C VAL A 80 -12.67 -15.57 13.29
N LYS A 81 -13.35 -15.43 14.45
CA LYS A 81 -14.77 -15.74 14.61
C LYS A 81 -15.59 -14.60 15.20
N ASP A 82 -15.19 -14.08 16.34
CA ASP A 82 -16.05 -13.21 17.17
C ASP A 82 -15.55 -11.76 17.28
N SER A 83 -14.28 -11.52 17.05
CA SER A 83 -13.66 -10.18 17.18
C SER A 83 -12.66 -9.92 16.09
N ALA A 84 -12.43 -8.63 15.81
CA ALA A 84 -11.44 -8.21 14.84
C ALA A 84 -10.01 -8.59 15.28
N VAL A 85 -9.22 -9.10 14.34
CA VAL A 85 -7.83 -9.52 14.55
C VAL A 85 -6.93 -8.81 13.53
N GLU A 86 -5.84 -8.24 14.00
CA GLU A 86 -4.78 -7.73 13.14
C GLU A 86 -3.97 -8.91 12.58
N LEU A 87 -4.02 -9.10 11.26
CA LEU A 87 -3.29 -10.17 10.59
C LEU A 87 -1.87 -9.75 10.22
N TYR A 88 -1.66 -8.47 9.98
CA TYR A 88 -0.38 -7.92 9.56
C TYR A 88 -0.26 -6.44 9.93
N HIS A 89 0.93 -6.03 10.32
CA HIS A 89 1.34 -4.63 10.41
C HIS A 89 2.84 -4.53 10.10
N GLY A 90 3.19 -3.86 9.02
CA GLY A 90 4.57 -3.74 8.57
C GLY A 90 4.70 -3.08 7.21
N PRO A 91 5.90 -3.08 6.60
CA PRO A 91 6.13 -2.52 5.29
C PRO A 91 5.22 -3.12 4.22
N VAL A 92 4.73 -2.26 3.32
CA VAL A 92 3.89 -2.71 2.18
C VAL A 92 4.65 -3.71 1.30
N ARG A 93 5.96 -3.54 1.16
CA ARG A 93 6.80 -4.47 0.37
C ARG A 93 6.67 -5.91 0.83
N ASP A 94 6.77 -6.14 2.13
CA ASP A 94 6.74 -7.49 2.71
C ASP A 94 5.33 -8.08 2.73
N LEU A 95 4.31 -7.21 2.74
CA LEU A 95 2.91 -7.63 2.70
C LEU A 95 2.45 -8.08 1.30
N CYS A 96 2.93 -7.45 0.24
CA CYS A 96 2.48 -7.70 -1.12
C CYS A 96 2.56 -9.18 -1.54
N PRO A 97 3.66 -9.92 -1.30
CA PRO A 97 3.73 -11.34 -1.65
C PRO A 97 2.81 -12.24 -0.83
N LEU A 98 2.38 -11.82 0.38
CA LEU A 98 1.51 -12.58 1.25
C LEU A 98 0.02 -12.43 0.90
N ALA A 99 -0.36 -11.31 0.29
CA ALA A 99 -1.74 -10.97 0.00
C ALA A 99 -1.90 -10.18 -1.32
N PRO A 100 -1.31 -10.62 -2.45
CA PRO A 100 -1.18 -9.80 -3.66
C PRO A 100 -2.51 -9.31 -4.21
N ASN A 101 -3.58 -10.10 -4.05
CA ASN A 101 -4.92 -9.76 -4.53
C ASN A 101 -5.72 -8.84 -3.57
N ASN A 102 -5.16 -8.49 -2.41
CA ASN A 102 -5.86 -7.70 -1.40
C ASN A 102 -5.25 -6.32 -1.16
N VAL A 103 -4.01 -6.08 -1.60
CA VAL A 103 -3.22 -4.93 -1.16
C VAL A 103 -2.80 -3.97 -2.29
N ASN A 104 -3.47 -4.02 -3.44
CA ASN A 104 -3.19 -3.10 -4.55
C ASN A 104 -3.35 -1.62 -4.13
N THR A 105 -4.33 -1.30 -3.29
CA THR A 105 -4.53 0.06 -2.77
C THR A 105 -3.34 0.51 -1.92
N MET A 106 -2.77 -0.38 -1.11
CA MET A 106 -1.58 -0.08 -0.29
C MET A 106 -0.34 0.11 -1.16
N ALA A 107 -0.17 -0.75 -2.19
CA ALA A 107 0.92 -0.61 -3.15
C ALA A 107 0.81 0.69 -3.96
N ALA A 108 -0.40 1.08 -4.38
CA ALA A 108 -0.64 2.36 -5.05
C ALA A 108 -0.31 3.55 -4.13
N ALA A 109 -0.66 3.46 -2.84
CA ALA A 109 -0.31 4.48 -1.84
C ALA A 109 1.21 4.60 -1.64
N ALA A 110 1.92 3.46 -1.58
CA ALA A 110 3.37 3.44 -1.46
C ALA A 110 4.07 4.06 -2.68
N VAL A 111 3.53 3.85 -3.88
CA VAL A 111 4.02 4.50 -5.11
C VAL A 111 3.74 6.01 -5.09
N ALA A 112 2.55 6.43 -4.68
CA ALA A 112 2.23 7.86 -4.53
C ALA A 112 3.14 8.54 -3.50
N ALA A 113 3.46 7.84 -2.41
CA ALA A 113 4.38 8.28 -1.37
C ALA A 113 5.85 8.08 -1.76
N SER A 114 6.31 8.67 -2.85
CA SER A 114 7.64 8.44 -3.44
C SER A 114 8.81 8.67 -2.47
N SER A 115 8.66 9.54 -1.46
CA SER A 115 9.66 9.77 -0.40
C SER A 115 9.76 8.62 0.61
N LEU A 116 8.71 7.81 0.75
CA LEU A 116 8.64 6.64 1.63
C LEU A 116 8.82 5.33 0.87
N GLY A 117 8.18 5.22 -0.29
CA GLY A 117 8.20 4.02 -1.13
C GLY A 117 7.57 2.79 -0.45
N MET A 118 7.82 1.62 -1.04
CA MET A 118 7.32 0.34 -0.54
C MET A 118 7.89 -0.08 0.82
N ASP A 119 9.08 0.42 1.16
CA ASP A 119 9.82 0.00 2.36
C ASP A 119 9.40 0.76 3.63
N LYS A 120 8.97 2.02 3.50
CA LYS A 120 8.61 2.87 4.64
C LYS A 120 7.11 3.15 4.73
N THR A 121 6.35 2.90 3.67
CA THR A 121 4.89 2.91 3.74
C THR A 121 4.43 1.66 4.46
N MET A 122 3.63 1.84 5.50
CA MET A 122 3.13 0.74 6.33
C MET A 122 1.77 0.26 5.83
N GLY A 123 1.62 -1.05 5.74
CA GLY A 123 0.36 -1.73 5.48
C GLY A 123 -0.15 -2.40 6.76
N ARG A 124 -1.45 -2.29 7.01
CA ARG A 124 -2.12 -2.95 8.12
C ARG A 124 -3.33 -3.72 7.62
N LEU A 125 -3.37 -5.03 7.82
CA LEU A 125 -4.52 -5.87 7.51
C LEU A 125 -5.27 -6.26 8.77
N VAL A 126 -6.57 -6.05 8.78
CA VAL A 126 -7.46 -6.41 9.88
C VAL A 126 -8.58 -7.30 9.35
N SER A 127 -8.69 -8.49 9.90
CA SER A 127 -9.79 -9.42 9.67
C SER A 127 -10.88 -9.14 10.71
N ASP A 128 -12.08 -8.79 10.25
CA ASP A 128 -13.15 -8.32 11.12
C ASP A 128 -14.48 -8.98 10.74
N PRO A 129 -14.98 -9.92 11.55
CA PRO A 129 -16.22 -10.63 11.28
C PRO A 129 -17.48 -9.76 11.38
N SER A 130 -17.38 -8.56 11.96
CA SER A 130 -18.50 -7.62 12.04
C SER A 130 -18.80 -6.87 10.74
N ILE A 131 -17.85 -6.91 9.78
CA ILE A 131 -17.99 -6.28 8.45
C ILE A 131 -18.60 -7.30 7.48
N PRO A 132 -19.81 -7.07 6.92
CA PRO A 132 -20.45 -8.07 6.07
C PRO A 132 -19.79 -8.17 4.67
N ASN A 133 -20.24 -7.38 3.68
CA ASN A 133 -19.86 -7.53 2.27
C ASN A 133 -19.04 -6.34 1.73
N TRP A 134 -18.57 -5.49 2.56
CA TRP A 134 -17.74 -4.33 2.20
C TRP A 134 -16.34 -4.44 2.79
N HIS A 135 -15.51 -3.49 2.48
CA HIS A 135 -14.22 -3.31 3.14
C HIS A 135 -14.04 -1.84 3.51
N VAL A 136 -13.27 -1.61 4.56
CA VAL A 136 -12.88 -0.26 5.00
C VAL A 136 -11.42 -0.06 4.66
N VAL A 137 -11.10 1.06 4.02
CA VAL A 137 -9.74 1.51 3.79
C VAL A 137 -9.55 2.83 4.53
N GLU A 138 -8.60 2.84 5.46
CA GLU A 138 -8.21 4.03 6.22
C GLU A 138 -6.78 4.42 5.81
N VAL A 139 -6.57 5.71 5.57
CA VAL A 139 -5.25 6.26 5.26
C VAL A 139 -4.87 7.23 6.36
N ASN A 140 -3.84 6.88 7.11
CA ASN A 140 -3.28 7.70 8.19
C ASN A 140 -1.90 8.20 7.75
N MET A 141 -1.70 9.52 7.82
CA MET A 141 -0.43 10.14 7.48
C MET A 141 -0.06 11.21 8.48
N THR A 142 1.24 11.35 8.71
CA THR A 142 1.80 12.45 9.49
C THR A 142 2.64 13.33 8.60
N THR A 143 2.59 14.64 8.88
CA THR A 143 3.39 15.63 8.17
C THR A 143 4.35 16.29 9.14
N GLU A 144 5.59 16.51 8.70
CA GLU A 144 6.51 17.40 9.40
C GLU A 144 6.35 18.81 8.85
N ARG A 145 6.31 19.81 9.75
CA ARG A 145 6.52 21.19 9.31
C ARG A 145 7.95 21.29 8.80
N SER A 146 8.13 21.71 7.56
CA SER A 146 9.45 22.17 7.14
C SER A 146 9.86 23.28 8.12
N SER A 147 10.84 23.00 8.97
CA SER A 147 11.55 24.06 9.67
C SER A 147 12.26 24.85 8.61
N SER A 148 11.68 25.96 8.17
CA SER A 148 12.44 26.98 7.47
C SER A 148 13.54 27.40 8.44
N PRO A 149 14.81 27.34 8.06
CA PRO A 149 15.84 27.98 8.87
C PRO A 149 15.46 29.46 8.87
N ASP A 150 15.24 29.99 10.06
CA ASP A 150 15.00 31.43 10.26
C ASP A 150 16.08 32.21 9.55
N SER A 151 15.63 33.10 8.71
CA SER A 151 16.40 34.19 8.10
C SER A 151 16.85 35.19 9.14
#